data_4f8acb24e82bf9fa15befb2a48029ea2
#
_entry.id   4f8acb24e82bf9fa15befb2a48029ea2
#
_cell.length_a   1.000
_cell.length_b   1.000
_cell.length_c   1.000
_cell.angle_alpha   90.00
_cell.angle_beta   90.00
_cell.angle_gamma   90.00
#
_symmetry.space_group_name_H-M   'P 1'
#
loop_
_entity.id
_entity.type
_entity.pdbx_description
1 polymer ?
#
loop_
_entity_poly.entity_id
_entity_poly.type
_entity_poly.pdbx_seq_one_letter_code
_entity_poly.pdbx_strand_id
1 'polypeptide(L)'
;MKNIAVIGAGTMGNGIAHTFAQSGFTVKLIDVSEKSLEKGMATIASNLDRMVSKGSITEEDKIKTIGNIITYTDIKDGVVNTDLVVEAATENVELKLNIFRQLDEACDEKTILATNTSSISITQIAAVTKRQEKVIGMHFMNPVPIMKLVEIIRGYNTSDDVTKTIMDLSEQLGKVPVEVNDYPGFVANRILMPMINEAIETLYNGVAGVYEIDTVMKLGMAHPMGPLQLADFIGLDVCLSILHVMHDGFKNPKYAPCPLLVNMVRAGKLGVKSGEGFYDYSESKKAEKVAYKK
;
A
#
# COMPACT_ATOMS: atom_id res chain seq x y z
N MET A 1 -13.36 4.13 -18.73
CA MET A 1 -12.50 5.11 -18.04
C MET A 1 -11.26 5.35 -18.89
N LYS A 2 -10.74 6.58 -18.87
CA LYS A 2 -9.55 6.99 -19.65
C LYS A 2 -8.58 7.83 -18.82
N ASN A 3 -9.11 8.70 -17.99
CA ASN A 3 -8.36 9.70 -17.23
C ASN A 3 -8.36 9.35 -15.74
N ILE A 4 -7.18 9.05 -15.21
CA ILE A 4 -6.97 8.64 -13.83
C ILE A 4 -6.15 9.72 -13.11
N ALA A 5 -6.55 10.13 -11.92
CA ALA A 5 -5.71 10.94 -11.05
C ALA A 5 -5.17 10.07 -9.90
N VAL A 6 -3.92 10.28 -9.52
CA VAL A 6 -3.28 9.63 -8.38
C VAL A 6 -2.76 10.70 -7.44
N ILE A 7 -3.25 10.71 -6.20
CA ILE A 7 -2.87 11.67 -5.16
C ILE A 7 -1.74 11.07 -4.31
N GLY A 8 -0.61 11.76 -4.26
CA GLY A 8 0.61 11.32 -3.59
C GLY A 8 1.59 10.65 -4.56
N ALA A 9 2.82 11.16 -4.64
CA ALA A 9 3.91 10.64 -5.47
C ALA A 9 4.91 9.75 -4.70
N GLY A 10 4.54 9.33 -3.48
CA GLY A 10 5.32 8.40 -2.65
C GLY A 10 5.42 7.00 -3.27
N THR A 11 5.92 6.04 -2.49
CA THR A 11 6.18 4.66 -2.93
C THR A 11 4.97 4.00 -3.59
N MET A 12 3.78 4.13 -2.98
CA MET A 12 2.56 3.53 -3.53
C MET A 12 2.04 4.32 -4.73
N GLY A 13 1.94 5.65 -4.61
CA GLY A 13 1.37 6.49 -5.66
C GLY A 13 2.15 6.44 -6.97
N ASN A 14 3.49 6.48 -6.93
CA ASN A 14 4.28 6.32 -8.16
C ASN A 14 4.08 4.94 -8.79
N GLY A 15 3.98 3.87 -7.98
CA GLY A 15 3.71 2.52 -8.47
C GLY A 15 2.32 2.37 -9.08
N ILE A 16 1.30 3.00 -8.49
CA ILE A 16 -0.07 3.04 -9.02
C ILE A 16 -0.10 3.81 -10.34
N ALA A 17 0.50 5.02 -10.38
CA ALA A 17 0.60 5.83 -11.57
C ALA A 17 1.32 5.09 -12.71
N HIS A 18 2.44 4.43 -12.41
CA HIS A 18 3.17 3.58 -13.35
C HIS A 18 2.25 2.49 -13.93
N THR A 19 1.54 1.76 -13.09
CA THR A 19 0.69 0.64 -13.51
C THR A 19 -0.44 1.10 -14.43
N PHE A 20 -1.13 2.19 -14.09
CA PHE A 20 -2.16 2.77 -14.96
C PHE A 20 -1.59 3.29 -16.28
N ALA A 21 -0.48 4.04 -16.24
CA ALA A 21 0.15 4.61 -17.43
C ALA A 21 0.64 3.53 -18.41
N GLN A 22 1.25 2.46 -17.88
CA GLN A 22 1.70 1.31 -18.67
C GLN A 22 0.54 0.55 -19.32
N SER A 23 -0.63 0.56 -18.68
CA SER A 23 -1.88 -0.01 -19.23
C SER A 23 -2.59 0.92 -20.22
N GLY A 24 -2.00 2.07 -20.58
CA GLY A 24 -2.49 2.99 -21.61
C GLY A 24 -3.48 4.05 -21.13
N PHE A 25 -3.66 4.22 -19.83
CA PHE A 25 -4.47 5.31 -19.27
C PHE A 25 -3.68 6.62 -19.23
N THR A 26 -4.38 7.75 -19.42
CA THR A 26 -3.81 9.07 -19.10
C THR A 26 -3.83 9.25 -17.58
N VAL A 27 -2.66 9.49 -16.99
CA VAL A 27 -2.49 9.58 -15.55
C VAL A 27 -2.05 10.98 -15.15
N LYS A 28 -2.73 11.54 -14.17
CA LYS A 28 -2.37 12.79 -13.52
C LYS A 28 -1.83 12.46 -12.13
N LEU A 29 -0.50 12.56 -11.98
CA LEU A 29 0.18 12.33 -10.71
C LEU A 29 0.25 13.64 -9.95
N ILE A 30 -0.36 13.69 -8.76
CA ILE A 30 -0.57 14.90 -7.97
C ILE A 30 0.14 14.76 -6.63
N ASP A 31 0.99 15.73 -6.28
CA ASP A 31 1.62 15.83 -4.95
C ASP A 31 1.94 17.29 -4.67
N VAL A 32 1.73 17.75 -3.44
CA VAL A 32 2.02 19.13 -3.04
C VAL A 32 3.50 19.50 -3.14
N SER A 33 4.39 18.52 -3.24
CA SER A 33 5.85 18.66 -3.32
C SER A 33 6.35 18.33 -4.72
N GLU A 34 6.84 19.33 -5.45
CA GLU A 34 7.53 19.12 -6.73
C GLU A 34 8.66 18.09 -6.62
N LYS A 35 9.45 18.15 -5.54
CA LYS A 35 10.50 17.18 -5.26
C LYS A 35 9.98 15.74 -5.13
N SER A 36 8.79 15.56 -4.58
CA SER A 36 8.14 14.22 -4.50
C SER A 36 7.72 13.76 -5.89
N LEU A 37 7.18 14.65 -6.72
CA LEU A 37 6.83 14.36 -8.12
C LEU A 37 8.05 13.96 -8.94
N GLU A 38 9.13 14.74 -8.88
CA GLU A 38 10.40 14.44 -9.56
C GLU A 38 10.95 13.08 -9.14
N LYS A 39 10.98 12.80 -7.83
CA LYS A 39 11.43 11.51 -7.29
C LYS A 39 10.52 10.36 -7.74
N GLY A 40 9.21 10.58 -7.74
CA GLY A 40 8.22 9.60 -8.21
C GLY A 40 8.44 9.27 -9.69
N MET A 41 8.57 10.28 -10.55
CA MET A 41 8.84 10.12 -11.97
C MET A 41 10.20 9.44 -12.24
N ALA A 42 11.25 9.81 -11.51
CA ALA A 42 12.55 9.15 -11.61
C ALA A 42 12.49 7.67 -11.20
N THR A 43 11.68 7.32 -10.18
CA THR A 43 11.46 5.94 -9.77
C THR A 43 10.72 5.15 -10.86
N ILE A 44 9.70 5.73 -11.48
CA ILE A 44 8.97 5.12 -12.60
C ILE A 44 9.93 4.87 -13.77
N ALA A 45 10.71 5.88 -14.18
CA ALA A 45 11.67 5.76 -15.28
C ALA A 45 12.69 4.65 -15.00
N SER A 46 13.28 4.61 -13.81
CA SER A 46 14.24 3.57 -13.41
C SER A 46 13.63 2.15 -13.39
N ASN A 47 12.36 2.01 -13.01
CA ASN A 47 11.66 0.74 -13.08
C ASN A 47 11.43 0.29 -14.52
N LEU A 48 11.02 1.21 -15.40
CA LEU A 48 10.85 0.94 -16.83
C LEU A 48 12.20 0.59 -17.50
N ASP A 49 13.31 1.27 -17.16
CA ASP A 49 14.65 0.93 -17.64
C ASP A 49 15.03 -0.51 -17.30
N ARG A 50 14.72 -0.95 -16.08
CA ARG A 50 14.94 -2.34 -15.67
C ARG A 50 14.06 -3.32 -16.45
N MET A 51 12.82 -2.95 -16.79
CA MET A 51 11.94 -3.78 -17.60
C MET A 51 12.42 -3.89 -19.03
N VAL A 52 12.90 -2.82 -19.64
CA VAL A 52 13.55 -2.82 -20.97
C VAL A 52 14.81 -3.69 -20.96
N SER A 53 15.70 -3.50 -19.99
CA SER A 53 16.95 -4.28 -19.89
C SER A 53 16.71 -5.79 -19.71
N LYS A 54 15.55 -6.18 -19.16
CA LYS A 54 15.11 -7.58 -19.03
C LYS A 54 14.32 -8.08 -20.25
N GLY A 55 14.09 -7.26 -21.24
CA GLY A 55 13.28 -7.60 -22.43
C GLY A 55 11.78 -7.78 -22.14
N SER A 56 11.28 -7.27 -21.00
CA SER A 56 9.87 -7.39 -20.62
C SER A 56 8.97 -6.38 -21.33
N ILE A 57 9.53 -5.24 -21.74
CA ILE A 57 8.90 -4.19 -22.54
C ILE A 57 9.92 -3.63 -23.53
N THR A 58 9.44 -2.91 -24.57
CA THR A 58 10.28 -2.20 -25.51
C THR A 58 10.63 -0.78 -25.04
N GLU A 59 11.63 -0.14 -25.66
CA GLU A 59 11.92 1.28 -25.39
C GLU A 59 10.74 2.18 -25.80
N GLU A 60 10.01 1.81 -26.87
CA GLU A 60 8.80 2.50 -27.30
C GLU A 60 7.68 2.44 -26.23
N ASP A 61 7.48 1.27 -25.60
CA ASP A 61 6.54 1.10 -24.50
C ASP A 61 6.91 1.99 -23.31
N LYS A 62 8.19 2.10 -22.98
CA LYS A 62 8.70 2.99 -21.93
C LYS A 62 8.37 4.45 -22.23
N ILE A 63 8.72 4.93 -23.44
CA ILE A 63 8.47 6.31 -23.87
C ILE A 63 6.97 6.61 -23.79
N LYS A 64 6.12 5.72 -24.31
CA LYS A 64 4.67 5.84 -24.26
C LYS A 64 4.15 5.89 -22.83
N THR A 65 4.64 5.01 -21.95
CA THR A 65 4.24 4.97 -20.53
C THR A 65 4.57 6.28 -19.83
N ILE A 66 5.78 6.82 -19.98
CA ILE A 66 6.17 8.10 -19.41
C ILE A 66 5.31 9.24 -19.99
N GLY A 67 5.07 9.23 -21.29
CA GLY A 67 4.24 10.22 -21.98
C GLY A 67 2.77 10.23 -21.55
N ASN A 68 2.30 9.17 -20.97
CA ASN A 68 0.94 9.07 -20.41
C ASN A 68 0.80 9.74 -19.02
N ILE A 69 1.89 10.22 -18.39
CA ILE A 69 1.85 10.79 -17.04
C ILE A 69 2.08 12.31 -17.11
N ILE A 70 1.18 13.06 -16.50
CA ILE A 70 1.26 14.52 -16.32
C ILE A 70 1.28 14.80 -14.81
N THR A 71 2.18 15.67 -14.37
CA THR A 71 2.33 16.00 -12.95
C THR A 71 1.62 17.30 -12.59
N TYR A 72 1.05 17.38 -11.38
CA TYR A 72 0.39 18.56 -10.84
C TYR A 72 0.78 18.75 -9.37
N THR A 73 0.89 20.00 -8.92
CA THR A 73 1.13 20.35 -7.51
C THR A 73 -0.14 20.73 -6.77
N ASP A 74 -1.22 20.95 -7.48
CA ASP A 74 -2.54 21.31 -6.92
C ASP A 74 -3.58 20.25 -7.25
N ILE A 75 -4.40 19.88 -6.24
CA ILE A 75 -5.45 18.87 -6.39
C ILE A 75 -6.53 19.35 -7.37
N LYS A 76 -6.97 20.60 -7.25
CA LYS A 76 -8.10 21.12 -8.06
C LYS A 76 -7.78 21.10 -9.54
N ASP A 77 -6.55 21.50 -9.89
CA ASP A 77 -6.09 21.50 -11.28
C ASP A 77 -5.89 20.06 -11.81
N GLY A 78 -5.35 19.20 -10.96
CA GLY A 78 -5.02 17.83 -11.34
C GLY A 78 -6.24 16.91 -11.53
N VAL A 79 -7.35 17.15 -10.85
CA VAL A 79 -8.53 16.26 -10.92
C VAL A 79 -9.58 16.66 -11.96
N VAL A 80 -9.37 17.74 -12.70
CA VAL A 80 -10.31 18.19 -13.75
C VAL A 80 -10.47 17.09 -14.82
N ASN A 81 -11.72 16.75 -15.18
CA ASN A 81 -12.05 15.74 -16.19
C ASN A 81 -11.41 14.36 -15.90
N THR A 82 -11.41 13.90 -14.65
CA THR A 82 -10.98 12.56 -14.25
C THR A 82 -12.17 11.61 -14.10
N ASP A 83 -11.97 10.35 -14.49
CA ASP A 83 -12.97 9.29 -14.32
C ASP A 83 -12.82 8.60 -12.95
N LEU A 84 -11.59 8.50 -12.46
CA LEU A 84 -11.21 7.87 -11.20
C LEU A 84 -10.09 8.67 -10.55
N VAL A 85 -10.20 8.89 -9.25
CA VAL A 85 -9.09 9.36 -8.40
C VAL A 85 -8.67 8.23 -7.47
N VAL A 86 -7.38 7.93 -7.39
CA VAL A 86 -6.81 6.98 -6.42
C VAL A 86 -5.93 7.76 -5.44
N GLU A 87 -6.36 7.88 -4.21
CA GLU A 87 -5.62 8.54 -3.15
C GLU A 87 -4.60 7.57 -2.53
N ALA A 88 -3.34 7.96 -2.51
CA ALA A 88 -2.19 7.21 -1.97
C ALA A 88 -1.23 8.10 -1.16
N ALA A 89 -1.76 9.11 -0.46
CA ALA A 89 -1.01 9.99 0.43
C ALA A 89 -0.66 9.26 1.76
N THR A 90 0.01 9.99 2.65
CA THR A 90 0.41 9.49 3.97
C THR A 90 -0.78 8.91 4.75
N GLU A 91 -0.54 7.80 5.46
CA GLU A 91 -1.55 7.09 6.26
C GLU A 91 -1.88 7.89 7.53
N ASN A 92 -2.68 8.94 7.36
CA ASN A 92 -3.16 9.82 8.42
C ASN A 92 -4.64 10.12 8.19
N VAL A 93 -5.49 9.84 9.18
CA VAL A 93 -6.95 9.95 9.07
C VAL A 93 -7.38 11.35 8.67
N GLU A 94 -6.97 12.37 9.42
CA GLU A 94 -7.41 13.76 9.18
C GLU A 94 -6.95 14.27 7.81
N LEU A 95 -5.73 13.94 7.41
CA LEU A 95 -5.23 14.29 6.08
C LEU A 95 -6.09 13.68 4.98
N LYS A 96 -6.40 12.36 5.08
CA LYS A 96 -7.22 11.68 4.08
C LYS A 96 -8.65 12.24 4.05
N LEU A 97 -9.28 12.46 5.20
CA LEU A 97 -10.61 13.07 5.26
C LEU A 97 -10.61 14.47 4.61
N ASN A 98 -9.57 15.27 4.83
CA ASN A 98 -9.43 16.59 4.20
C ASN A 98 -9.24 16.48 2.67
N ILE A 99 -8.41 15.54 2.20
CA ILE A 99 -8.24 15.27 0.77
C ILE A 99 -9.60 14.89 0.14
N PHE A 100 -10.37 13.99 0.78
CA PHE A 100 -11.66 13.55 0.24
C PHE A 100 -12.71 14.67 0.21
N ARG A 101 -12.72 15.59 1.17
CA ARG A 101 -13.56 16.81 1.09
C ARG A 101 -13.19 17.65 -0.13
N GLN A 102 -11.90 17.88 -0.37
CA GLN A 102 -11.43 18.65 -1.53
C GLN A 102 -11.77 17.93 -2.86
N LEU A 103 -11.61 16.60 -2.92
CA LEU A 103 -11.97 15.81 -4.09
C LEU A 103 -13.48 15.85 -4.37
N ASP A 104 -14.30 15.79 -3.32
CA ASP A 104 -15.77 15.87 -3.46
C ASP A 104 -16.23 17.23 -4.02
N GLU A 105 -15.50 18.31 -3.71
CA GLU A 105 -15.77 19.64 -4.24
C GLU A 105 -15.23 19.87 -5.65
N ALA A 106 -14.07 19.27 -5.98
CA ALA A 106 -13.34 19.57 -7.21
C ALA A 106 -13.62 18.61 -8.38
N CYS A 107 -14.04 17.39 -8.10
CA CYS A 107 -14.30 16.38 -9.14
C CYS A 107 -15.73 16.45 -9.67
N ASP A 108 -15.91 16.08 -10.94
CA ASP A 108 -17.23 15.83 -11.52
C ASP A 108 -18.02 14.83 -10.66
N GLU A 109 -19.34 14.97 -10.60
CA GLU A 109 -20.23 14.07 -9.83
C GLU A 109 -20.10 12.58 -10.22
N LYS A 110 -19.74 12.30 -11.48
CA LYS A 110 -19.54 10.94 -11.98
C LYS A 110 -18.23 10.29 -11.56
N THR A 111 -17.24 11.09 -11.09
CA THR A 111 -15.91 10.58 -10.75
C THR A 111 -15.98 9.65 -9.55
N ILE A 112 -15.36 8.48 -9.68
CA ILE A 112 -15.18 7.53 -8.58
C ILE A 112 -13.97 7.97 -7.75
N LEU A 113 -14.10 7.92 -6.43
CA LEU A 113 -13.05 8.26 -5.48
C LEU A 113 -12.56 7.00 -4.78
N ALA A 114 -11.33 6.60 -5.07
CA ALA A 114 -10.71 5.44 -4.44
C ALA A 114 -9.59 5.86 -3.48
N THR A 115 -9.32 5.02 -2.48
CA THR A 115 -8.18 5.19 -1.57
C THR A 115 -7.35 3.92 -1.50
N ASN A 116 -6.02 4.08 -1.45
CA ASN A 116 -5.08 2.97 -1.25
C ASN A 116 -4.71 2.78 0.23
N THR A 117 -5.54 3.26 1.15
CA THR A 117 -5.31 3.04 2.58
C THR A 117 -5.17 1.55 2.90
N SER A 118 -4.33 1.24 3.88
CA SER A 118 -4.14 -0.13 4.37
C SER A 118 -4.96 -0.45 5.63
N SER A 119 -5.55 0.59 6.27
CA SER A 119 -6.09 0.44 7.62
C SER A 119 -7.26 1.36 7.96
N ILE A 120 -7.41 2.49 7.26
CA ILE A 120 -8.46 3.47 7.55
C ILE A 120 -9.77 3.02 6.93
N SER A 121 -10.89 3.11 7.67
CA SER A 121 -12.21 2.71 7.20
C SER A 121 -12.63 3.51 5.96
N ILE A 122 -13.02 2.79 4.92
CA ILE A 122 -13.57 3.35 3.69
C ILE A 122 -14.89 4.06 3.98
N THR A 123 -15.70 3.49 4.88
CA THR A 123 -16.96 4.10 5.34
C THR A 123 -16.71 5.45 6.01
N GLN A 124 -15.68 5.55 6.85
CA GLN A 124 -15.30 6.81 7.49
C GLN A 124 -14.87 7.86 6.46
N ILE A 125 -14.07 7.46 5.47
CA ILE A 125 -13.63 8.33 4.38
C ILE A 125 -14.83 8.77 3.54
N ALA A 126 -15.72 7.86 3.18
CA ALA A 126 -16.92 8.16 2.40
C ALA A 126 -17.85 9.14 3.10
N ALA A 127 -17.95 9.06 4.43
CA ALA A 127 -18.86 9.88 5.23
C ALA A 127 -18.61 11.40 5.13
N VAL A 128 -17.43 11.84 4.70
CA VAL A 128 -17.12 13.27 4.50
C VAL A 128 -17.41 13.75 3.09
N THR A 129 -17.95 12.91 2.21
CA THR A 129 -18.32 13.23 0.82
C THR A 129 -19.83 13.19 0.62
N LYS A 130 -20.31 13.85 -0.43
CA LYS A 130 -21.73 13.84 -0.85
C LYS A 130 -22.04 12.65 -1.81
N ARG A 131 -21.03 11.86 -2.18
CA ARG A 131 -21.08 10.73 -3.11
C ARG A 131 -20.58 9.43 -2.48
N GLN A 132 -21.09 9.10 -1.30
CA GLN A 132 -20.61 7.95 -0.52
C GLN A 132 -20.67 6.62 -1.30
N GLU A 133 -21.64 6.49 -2.21
CA GLU A 133 -21.81 5.33 -3.08
C GLU A 133 -20.72 5.20 -4.15
N LYS A 134 -19.94 6.25 -4.38
CA LYS A 134 -18.80 6.30 -5.33
C LYS A 134 -17.43 6.28 -4.64
N VAL A 135 -17.41 6.04 -3.34
CA VAL A 135 -16.14 5.90 -2.59
C VAL A 135 -15.84 4.42 -2.37
N ILE A 136 -14.60 4.01 -2.68
CA ILE A 136 -14.17 2.61 -2.62
C ILE A 136 -12.70 2.51 -2.21
N GLY A 137 -12.29 1.39 -1.59
CA GLY A 137 -10.89 1.07 -1.37
C GLY A 137 -10.29 0.34 -2.57
N MET A 138 -9.08 0.73 -2.98
CA MET A 138 -8.22 0.02 -3.93
C MET A 138 -6.85 -0.21 -3.28
N HIS A 139 -6.76 -1.23 -2.45
CA HIS A 139 -5.55 -1.53 -1.70
C HIS A 139 -4.59 -2.37 -2.55
N PHE A 140 -3.64 -1.69 -3.19
CA PHE A 140 -2.55 -2.30 -3.95
C PHE A 140 -1.46 -2.83 -3.03
N MET A 141 -0.75 -3.87 -3.47
CA MET A 141 0.39 -4.45 -2.75
C MET A 141 1.71 -3.91 -3.28
N ASN A 142 2.67 -3.66 -2.39
CA ASN A 142 4.01 -3.16 -2.75
C ASN A 142 4.95 -4.33 -3.13
N PRO A 143 5.70 -4.26 -4.25
CA PRO A 143 5.75 -3.23 -5.30
C PRO A 143 4.56 -3.32 -6.28
N VAL A 144 3.86 -2.20 -6.48
CA VAL A 144 2.60 -2.19 -7.26
C VAL A 144 2.73 -2.76 -8.68
N PRO A 145 3.77 -2.44 -9.48
CA PRO A 145 3.87 -3.00 -10.84
C PRO A 145 4.04 -4.53 -10.87
N ILE A 146 4.54 -5.13 -9.77
CA ILE A 146 4.88 -6.56 -9.71
C ILE A 146 3.77 -7.39 -9.06
N MET A 147 3.22 -6.90 -7.95
CA MET A 147 2.23 -7.62 -7.16
C MET A 147 0.89 -7.66 -7.90
N LYS A 148 0.32 -8.86 -7.99
CA LYS A 148 -0.92 -9.07 -8.75
C LYS A 148 -2.18 -8.70 -7.96
N LEU A 149 -2.17 -8.88 -6.64
CA LEU A 149 -3.35 -8.67 -5.81
C LEU A 149 -3.72 -7.18 -5.69
N VAL A 150 -4.99 -6.89 -5.80
CA VAL A 150 -5.63 -5.65 -5.32
C VAL A 150 -6.85 -6.04 -4.50
N GLU A 151 -6.89 -5.68 -3.22
CA GLU A 151 -8.12 -5.78 -2.44
C GLU A 151 -9.03 -4.61 -2.82
N ILE A 152 -10.26 -4.92 -3.18
CA ILE A 152 -11.31 -3.94 -3.48
C ILE A 152 -12.23 -3.87 -2.29
N ILE A 153 -12.13 -2.79 -1.50
CA ILE A 153 -12.79 -2.70 -0.21
C ILE A 153 -14.09 -1.89 -0.36
N ARG A 154 -15.21 -2.54 -0.09
CA ARG A 154 -16.53 -1.90 -0.07
C ARG A 154 -16.75 -1.21 1.25
N GLY A 155 -16.91 0.13 1.23
CA GLY A 155 -17.50 0.87 2.33
C GLY A 155 -19.01 0.54 2.47
N TYR A 156 -19.60 0.97 3.57
CA TYR A 156 -21.01 0.65 3.89
C TYR A 156 -21.99 1.07 2.78
N ASN A 157 -21.75 2.21 2.13
CA ASN A 157 -22.61 2.76 1.09
C ASN A 157 -22.07 2.56 -0.34
N THR A 158 -20.90 1.93 -0.54
CA THR A 158 -20.33 1.71 -1.87
C THR A 158 -21.29 0.89 -2.75
N SER A 159 -21.66 1.41 -3.93
CA SER A 159 -22.60 0.74 -4.82
C SER A 159 -22.01 -0.49 -5.51
N ASP A 160 -22.88 -1.43 -5.91
CA ASP A 160 -22.49 -2.61 -6.68
C ASP A 160 -21.90 -2.23 -8.04
N ASP A 161 -22.44 -1.19 -8.70
CA ASP A 161 -21.94 -0.71 -10.00
C ASP A 161 -20.53 -0.16 -9.90
N VAL A 162 -20.22 0.61 -8.83
CA VAL A 162 -18.85 1.10 -8.57
C VAL A 162 -17.92 -0.06 -8.27
N THR A 163 -18.34 -1.00 -7.43
CA THR A 163 -17.54 -2.19 -7.12
C THR A 163 -17.22 -2.97 -8.38
N LYS A 164 -18.24 -3.30 -9.18
CA LYS A 164 -18.04 -4.02 -10.44
C LYS A 164 -17.11 -3.25 -11.40
N THR A 165 -17.30 -1.95 -11.53
CA THR A 165 -16.48 -1.10 -12.40
C THR A 165 -15.01 -1.14 -12.01
N ILE A 166 -14.71 -1.09 -10.71
CA ILE A 166 -13.33 -1.11 -10.18
C ILE A 166 -12.73 -2.52 -10.23
N MET A 167 -13.53 -3.57 -10.05
CA MET A 167 -13.11 -4.96 -10.29
C MET A 167 -12.68 -5.15 -11.76
N ASP A 168 -13.55 -4.82 -12.71
CA ASP A 168 -13.28 -4.92 -14.15
C ASP A 168 -12.04 -4.09 -14.56
N LEU A 169 -11.90 -2.87 -14.00
CA LEU A 169 -10.73 -2.02 -14.23
C LEU A 169 -9.44 -2.65 -13.70
N SER A 170 -9.48 -3.24 -12.52
CA SER A 170 -8.32 -3.91 -11.93
C SER A 170 -7.85 -5.10 -12.78
N GLU A 171 -8.78 -5.86 -13.36
CA GLU A 171 -8.46 -6.92 -14.32
C GLU A 171 -7.79 -6.37 -15.59
N GLN A 172 -8.26 -5.21 -16.12
CA GLN A 172 -7.63 -4.53 -17.25
C GLN A 172 -6.20 -4.10 -16.97
N LEU A 173 -5.87 -3.82 -15.69
CA LEU A 173 -4.49 -3.55 -15.24
C LEU A 173 -3.63 -4.82 -15.12
N GLY A 174 -4.15 -6.00 -15.47
CA GLY A 174 -3.48 -7.29 -15.28
C GLY A 174 -3.37 -7.70 -13.81
N LYS A 175 -4.21 -7.13 -12.94
CA LYS A 175 -4.29 -7.47 -11.53
C LYS A 175 -5.35 -8.55 -11.29
N VAL A 176 -5.32 -9.12 -10.10
CA VAL A 176 -6.33 -10.03 -9.58
C VAL A 176 -7.07 -9.29 -8.47
N PRO A 177 -8.24 -8.71 -8.76
CA PRO A 177 -9.03 -8.03 -7.75
C PRO A 177 -9.73 -9.04 -6.84
N VAL A 178 -9.79 -8.73 -5.56
CA VAL A 178 -10.55 -9.50 -4.56
C VAL A 178 -11.45 -8.54 -3.79
N GLU A 179 -12.76 -8.74 -3.90
CA GLU A 179 -13.74 -7.94 -3.15
C GLU A 179 -13.71 -8.32 -1.68
N VAL A 180 -13.63 -7.31 -0.81
CA VAL A 180 -13.65 -7.47 0.64
C VAL A 180 -14.49 -6.37 1.30
N ASN A 181 -14.97 -6.64 2.50
CA ASN A 181 -15.74 -5.66 3.28
C ASN A 181 -14.81 -4.76 4.12
N ASP A 182 -15.31 -3.56 4.44
CA ASP A 182 -14.63 -2.55 5.24
C ASP A 182 -14.59 -2.94 6.72
N TYR A 183 -13.54 -3.69 7.09
CA TYR A 183 -13.21 -4.03 8.48
C TYR A 183 -11.74 -3.69 8.77
N PRO A 184 -11.36 -3.40 10.04
CA PRO A 184 -10.00 -3.07 10.39
C PRO A 184 -8.98 -4.11 9.88
N GLY A 185 -8.00 -3.65 9.08
CA GLY A 185 -6.97 -4.50 8.47
C GLY A 185 -7.42 -5.30 7.25
N PHE A 186 -8.67 -5.12 6.78
CA PHE A 186 -9.26 -5.82 5.63
C PHE A 186 -9.06 -7.34 5.74
N VAL A 187 -8.61 -8.05 4.70
CA VAL A 187 -8.26 -9.47 4.78
C VAL A 187 -6.76 -9.65 4.98
N ALA A 188 -5.95 -8.98 4.17
CA ALA A 188 -4.51 -9.18 4.17
C ALA A 188 -3.88 -8.92 5.56
N ASN A 189 -4.07 -7.73 6.11
CA ASN A 189 -3.49 -7.38 7.40
C ASN A 189 -4.16 -8.10 8.56
N ARG A 190 -5.45 -8.41 8.47
CA ARG A 190 -6.19 -9.14 9.52
C ARG A 190 -5.65 -10.55 9.75
N ILE A 191 -5.06 -11.16 8.73
CA ILE A 191 -4.42 -12.48 8.84
C ILE A 191 -2.92 -12.32 9.09
N LEU A 192 -2.26 -11.46 8.32
CA LEU A 192 -0.81 -11.31 8.34
C LEU A 192 -0.29 -10.74 9.66
N MET A 193 -0.91 -9.69 10.19
CA MET A 193 -0.39 -9.03 11.40
C MET A 193 -0.44 -9.92 12.64
N PRO A 194 -1.53 -10.66 12.93
CA PRO A 194 -1.52 -11.65 14.02
C PRO A 194 -0.47 -12.75 13.81
N MET A 195 -0.23 -13.21 12.60
CA MET A 195 0.81 -14.21 12.31
C MET A 195 2.22 -13.65 12.62
N ILE A 196 2.50 -12.43 12.21
CA ILE A 196 3.77 -11.75 12.53
C ILE A 196 3.89 -11.53 14.04
N ASN A 197 2.83 -11.02 14.68
CA ASN A 197 2.84 -10.77 16.12
C ASN A 197 3.06 -12.06 16.92
N GLU A 198 2.42 -13.15 16.54
CA GLU A 198 2.62 -14.48 17.16
C GLU A 198 4.06 -15.00 16.99
N ALA A 199 4.68 -14.76 15.83
CA ALA A 199 6.08 -15.09 15.62
C ALA A 199 7.01 -14.27 16.55
N ILE A 200 6.69 -12.99 16.76
CA ILE A 200 7.41 -12.12 17.68
C ILE A 200 7.18 -12.55 19.13
N GLU A 201 5.97 -12.97 19.51
CA GLU A 201 5.68 -13.52 20.84
C GLU A 201 6.40 -14.85 21.08
N THR A 202 6.47 -15.71 20.10
CA THR A 202 7.23 -16.98 20.12
C THR A 202 8.72 -16.71 20.43
N LEU A 203 9.30 -15.68 19.80
CA LEU A 203 10.65 -15.22 20.08
C LEU A 203 10.77 -14.64 21.50
N TYR A 204 9.84 -13.75 21.89
CA TYR A 204 9.82 -13.07 23.18
C TYR A 204 9.72 -14.06 24.36
N ASN A 205 8.91 -15.09 24.21
CA ASN A 205 8.73 -16.16 25.18
C ASN A 205 9.91 -17.17 25.21
N GLY A 206 10.87 -17.03 24.29
CA GLY A 206 12.07 -17.88 24.26
C GLY A 206 11.81 -19.30 23.76
N VAL A 207 10.75 -19.53 22.98
CA VAL A 207 10.43 -20.83 22.38
C VAL A 207 11.49 -21.22 21.34
N ALA A 208 11.91 -20.27 20.51
CA ALA A 208 12.97 -20.44 19.52
C ALA A 208 13.64 -19.10 19.18
N GLY A 209 14.78 -19.14 18.49
CA GLY A 209 15.47 -17.98 17.97
C GLY A 209 14.87 -17.47 16.66
N VAL A 210 15.38 -16.31 16.20
CA VAL A 210 14.90 -15.65 14.97
C VAL A 210 15.03 -16.55 13.74
N TYR A 211 16.22 -17.15 13.57
CA TYR A 211 16.52 -18.01 12.43
C TYR A 211 15.64 -19.27 12.43
N GLU A 212 15.43 -19.89 13.59
CA GLU A 212 14.65 -21.11 13.75
C GLU A 212 13.17 -20.86 13.42
N ILE A 213 12.57 -19.76 13.95
CA ILE A 213 11.17 -19.38 13.66
C ILE A 213 10.97 -19.19 12.16
N ASP A 214 11.83 -18.39 11.52
CA ASP A 214 11.72 -18.12 10.09
C ASP A 214 11.97 -19.38 9.25
N THR A 215 12.88 -20.24 9.68
CA THR A 215 13.18 -21.50 8.98
C THR A 215 11.99 -22.47 9.04
N VAL A 216 11.37 -22.63 10.21
CA VAL A 216 10.16 -23.47 10.37
C VAL A 216 9.04 -22.98 9.46
N MET A 217 8.79 -21.69 9.41
CA MET A 217 7.72 -21.13 8.57
C MET A 217 8.03 -21.26 7.06
N LYS A 218 9.28 -21.07 6.66
CA LYS A 218 9.69 -21.25 5.26
C LYS A 218 9.62 -22.70 4.80
N LEU A 219 10.21 -23.61 5.55
CA LEU A 219 10.38 -24.98 5.11
C LEU A 219 9.24 -25.91 5.53
N GLY A 220 8.64 -25.66 6.69
CA GLY A 220 7.52 -26.44 7.20
C GLY A 220 6.14 -25.99 6.68
N MET A 221 5.96 -24.67 6.51
CA MET A 221 4.68 -24.09 6.09
C MET A 221 4.70 -23.53 4.67
N ALA A 222 5.77 -23.74 3.92
CA ALA A 222 5.97 -23.30 2.53
C ALA A 222 5.83 -21.77 2.32
N HIS A 223 6.18 -20.96 3.33
CA HIS A 223 6.20 -19.51 3.19
C HIS A 223 7.42 -19.10 2.34
N PRO A 224 7.27 -18.16 1.40
CA PRO A 224 8.39 -17.68 0.59
C PRO A 224 9.42 -16.90 1.43
N MET A 225 8.98 -16.36 2.56
CA MET A 225 9.77 -15.57 3.51
C MET A 225 9.28 -15.87 4.93
N GLY A 226 10.21 -15.95 5.89
CA GLY A 226 9.82 -16.11 7.29
C GLY A 226 9.12 -14.85 7.86
N PRO A 227 8.27 -15.00 8.88
CA PRO A 227 7.47 -13.90 9.40
C PRO A 227 8.28 -12.76 10.02
N LEU A 228 9.41 -13.05 10.66
CA LEU A 228 10.28 -12.03 11.27
C LEU A 228 11.05 -11.26 10.19
N GLN A 229 11.56 -11.96 9.17
CA GLN A 229 12.15 -11.32 8.00
C GLN A 229 11.11 -10.47 7.24
N LEU A 230 9.88 -10.95 7.09
CA LEU A 230 8.81 -10.20 6.45
C LEU A 230 8.45 -8.94 7.23
N ALA A 231 8.40 -9.01 8.56
CA ALA A 231 8.20 -7.86 9.43
C ALA A 231 9.28 -6.78 9.22
N ASP A 232 10.55 -7.17 9.12
CA ASP A 232 11.67 -6.27 8.82
C ASP A 232 11.52 -5.60 7.43
N PHE A 233 11.03 -6.32 6.42
CA PHE A 233 10.77 -5.77 5.09
C PHE A 233 9.59 -4.81 5.03
N ILE A 234 8.51 -5.10 5.78
CA ILE A 234 7.35 -4.21 5.92
C ILE A 234 7.76 -2.94 6.68
N GLY A 235 8.57 -3.10 7.69
CA GLY A 235 8.95 -2.13 8.69
C GLY A 235 8.21 -2.36 9.99
N LEU A 236 8.96 -2.49 11.10
CA LEU A 236 8.40 -2.84 12.41
C LEU A 236 7.45 -1.75 12.94
N ASP A 237 7.71 -0.49 12.65
CA ASP A 237 6.81 0.63 12.98
C ASP A 237 5.49 0.57 12.19
N VAL A 238 5.52 0.12 10.94
CA VAL A 238 4.31 -0.11 10.14
C VAL A 238 3.50 -1.27 10.71
N CYS A 239 4.15 -2.39 11.03
CA CYS A 239 3.50 -3.54 11.69
C CYS A 239 2.84 -3.11 13.01
N LEU A 240 3.57 -2.34 13.84
CA LEU A 240 3.05 -1.82 15.11
C LEU A 240 1.83 -0.91 14.90
N SER A 241 1.90 -0.01 13.93
CA SER A 241 0.78 0.90 13.61
C SER A 241 -0.47 0.14 13.18
N ILE A 242 -0.32 -0.86 12.30
CA ILE A 242 -1.47 -1.67 11.84
C ILE A 242 -2.07 -2.47 13.00
N LEU A 243 -1.25 -3.06 13.88
CA LEU A 243 -1.75 -3.77 15.07
C LEU A 243 -2.54 -2.83 15.99
N HIS A 244 -2.08 -1.59 16.20
CA HIS A 244 -2.84 -0.59 16.98
C HIS A 244 -4.19 -0.28 16.32
N VAL A 245 -4.24 -0.05 15.00
CA VAL A 245 -5.50 0.20 14.29
C VAL A 245 -6.46 -0.98 14.46
N MET A 246 -5.96 -2.22 14.35
CA MET A 246 -6.79 -3.42 14.51
C MET A 246 -7.24 -3.61 15.97
N HIS A 247 -6.35 -3.40 16.93
CA HIS A 247 -6.68 -3.47 18.36
C HIS A 247 -7.75 -2.45 18.73
N ASP A 248 -7.59 -1.21 18.27
CA ASP A 248 -8.55 -0.14 18.57
C ASP A 248 -9.88 -0.34 17.83
N GLY A 249 -9.84 -0.80 16.59
CA GLY A 249 -11.04 -1.03 15.79
C GLY A 249 -11.89 -2.21 16.28
N PHE A 250 -11.24 -3.32 16.69
CA PHE A 250 -11.97 -4.50 17.19
C PHE A 250 -12.16 -4.51 18.70
N LYS A 251 -11.45 -3.68 19.46
CA LYS A 251 -11.39 -3.72 20.94
C LYS A 251 -11.10 -5.13 21.47
N ASN A 252 -10.31 -5.90 20.75
CA ASN A 252 -10.00 -7.29 21.07
C ASN A 252 -8.49 -7.43 21.37
N PRO A 253 -8.12 -7.93 22.58
CA PRO A 253 -6.72 -8.09 23.00
C PRO A 253 -5.90 -9.02 22.08
N LYS A 254 -6.55 -9.86 21.26
CA LYS A 254 -5.87 -10.66 20.22
C LYS A 254 -4.96 -9.85 19.31
N TYR A 255 -5.27 -8.57 19.11
CA TYR A 255 -4.51 -7.68 18.23
C TYR A 255 -3.55 -6.76 19.00
N ALA A 256 -3.42 -6.94 20.31
CA ALA A 256 -2.45 -6.18 21.09
C ALA A 256 -1.01 -6.49 20.61
N PRO A 257 -0.18 -5.48 20.33
CA PRO A 257 1.17 -5.72 19.87
C PRO A 257 2.04 -6.32 20.98
N CYS A 258 2.90 -7.27 20.62
CA CYS A 258 3.90 -7.84 21.49
C CYS A 258 4.81 -6.75 22.10
N PRO A 259 5.12 -6.78 23.41
CA PRO A 259 6.01 -5.81 24.04
C PRO A 259 7.39 -5.72 23.37
N LEU A 260 7.90 -6.82 22.82
CA LEU A 260 9.17 -6.81 22.08
C LEU A 260 9.09 -5.93 20.84
N LEU A 261 8.01 -6.04 20.03
CA LEU A 261 7.80 -5.19 18.86
C LEU A 261 7.78 -3.71 19.24
N VAL A 262 7.03 -3.36 20.29
CA VAL A 262 6.96 -1.97 20.80
C VAL A 262 8.34 -1.45 21.19
N ASN A 263 9.13 -2.27 21.88
CA ASN A 263 10.47 -1.87 22.33
C ASN A 263 11.46 -1.74 21.17
N MET A 264 11.42 -2.63 20.19
CA MET A 264 12.27 -2.53 18.99
C MET A 264 11.97 -1.24 18.21
N VAL A 265 10.70 -0.92 18.00
CA VAL A 265 10.31 0.33 17.35
C VAL A 265 10.78 1.56 18.12
N ARG A 266 10.62 1.60 19.46
CA ARG A 266 11.12 2.67 20.31
C ARG A 266 12.64 2.81 20.27
N ALA A 267 13.35 1.69 20.08
CA ALA A 267 14.82 1.67 19.94
C ALA A 267 15.29 2.07 18.53
N GLY A 268 14.38 2.42 17.61
CA GLY A 268 14.71 2.78 16.23
C GLY A 268 15.11 1.60 15.34
N LYS A 269 14.90 0.36 15.80
CA LYS A 269 15.14 -0.86 15.02
C LYS A 269 13.90 -1.16 14.18
N LEU A 270 13.87 -0.59 12.97
CA LEU A 270 12.67 -0.59 12.12
C LEU A 270 12.75 -1.59 10.95
N GLY A 271 13.75 -2.45 10.93
CA GLY A 271 14.01 -3.40 9.85
C GLY A 271 14.90 -2.82 8.75
N VAL A 272 14.67 -3.23 7.50
CA VAL A 272 15.50 -2.86 6.33
C VAL A 272 15.71 -1.37 6.20
N LYS A 273 14.71 -0.55 6.46
CA LYS A 273 14.79 0.91 6.30
C LYS A 273 15.71 1.63 7.28
N SER A 274 15.95 1.03 8.46
CA SER A 274 16.88 1.55 9.48
C SER A 274 18.23 0.82 9.46
N GLY A 275 18.37 -0.24 8.63
CA GLY A 275 19.56 -1.07 8.58
C GLY A 275 19.59 -2.18 9.62
N GLU A 276 18.65 -2.20 10.58
CA GLU A 276 18.57 -3.21 11.65
C GLU A 276 17.11 -3.46 12.06
N GLY A 277 16.76 -4.73 12.24
CA GLY A 277 15.52 -5.22 12.81
C GLY A 277 15.77 -6.52 13.56
N PHE A 278 15.06 -7.60 13.23
CA PHE A 278 15.40 -8.95 13.69
C PHE A 278 16.70 -9.42 13.03
N TYR A 279 16.95 -8.95 11.80
CA TYR A 279 18.18 -9.19 11.05
C TYR A 279 18.97 -7.90 10.88
N ASP A 280 20.27 -8.07 10.54
CA ASP A 280 21.20 -6.99 10.23
C ASP A 280 21.19 -6.74 8.71
N TYR A 281 20.91 -5.51 8.33
CA TYR A 281 20.84 -5.05 6.93
C TYR A 281 21.88 -3.95 6.65
N SER A 282 22.85 -3.76 7.54
CA SER A 282 23.86 -2.70 7.43
C SER A 282 24.77 -2.87 6.19
N GLU A 283 25.07 -4.11 5.82
CA GLU A 283 25.95 -4.43 4.68
C GLU A 283 25.16 -4.82 3.42
N SER A 284 23.98 -5.40 3.57
CA SER A 284 23.15 -5.83 2.44
C SER A 284 21.66 -5.84 2.81
N LYS A 285 20.78 -5.78 1.78
CA LYS A 285 19.34 -5.93 2.01
C LYS A 285 18.90 -7.39 2.20
N LYS A 286 19.83 -8.32 2.43
CA LYS A 286 19.55 -9.74 2.64
C LYS A 286 19.57 -10.05 4.13
N ALA A 287 18.62 -10.85 4.58
CA ALA A 287 18.51 -11.32 5.96
C ALA A 287 19.48 -12.50 6.19
N GLU A 288 20.78 -12.25 6.20
CA GLU A 288 21.82 -13.28 6.34
C GLU A 288 22.31 -13.39 7.79
N LYS A 289 22.24 -12.32 8.56
CA LYS A 289 22.78 -12.24 9.91
C LYS A 289 21.71 -11.80 10.88
N VAL A 290 21.47 -12.57 11.94
CA VAL A 290 20.54 -12.20 13.02
C VAL A 290 21.15 -11.07 13.83
N ALA A 291 20.42 -9.96 13.97
CA ALA A 291 20.82 -8.81 14.77
C ALA A 291 20.28 -8.86 16.21
N TYR A 292 19.05 -9.41 16.37
CA TYR A 292 18.41 -9.49 17.69
C TYR A 292 19.19 -10.42 18.62
N LYS A 293 19.59 -9.87 19.74
CA LYS A 293 20.22 -10.60 20.88
C LYS A 293 19.30 -10.43 22.09
N LYS A 294 18.95 -11.53 22.70
CA LYS A 294 18.16 -11.57 23.94
C LYS A 294 19.00 -11.12 25.12
#